data_c12d6fa3c828a2d5f092935fd5cd7b69
#
_entry.id   c12d6fa3c828a2d5f092935fd5cd7b69
#
_cell.length_a   1.000
_cell.length_b   1.000
_cell.length_c   1.000
_cell.angle_alpha   90.00
_cell.angle_beta   90.00
_cell.angle_gamma   90.00
#
_symmetry.space_group_name_H-M   'P 1'
#
loop_
_entity.id
_entity.type
_entity.pdbx_description
1 polymer ?
#
loop_
_entity_poly.entity_id
_entity_poly.type
_entity_poly.pdbx_seq_one_letter_code
_entity_poly.pdbx_strand_id
1 'polypeptide(L)'
;GAAEPSETTSGGVIIAPTIKPDYVVAPTIKPTVKPTKSPNSSKNGFVVNANGRYYYKDGKMVKNKWMKIDGKKYYFKSNGAAAIGYRNINGKGYYFTSSGVMYTGFVNINGKKYYFGKNGVKVCSKKKIGRYMCYFRKSGALYRKIDTKKKLVALTYDDGPSKNTNTILNILKKNNSVATFFEVGNRIASYKSIVKKIDRMGCEIGNHTYGHKILTGCSRAEIKKQINGTNNVLKKVIGKKTIITRPPGGNHSAVIDKIINTPVIIWSLDTKDWKNRNAAMVTDAVLKNIKDGDIVLMHDLYKSTADASKKIIPTLVKRGDQLVTVSELSDCRKAMKKGSSYSAFR
;
A
#
# COMPACT_ATOMS: atom_id res chain seq x y z
N GLY A 1 13.45 -24.39 35.51
CA GLY A 1 13.05 -24.73 34.16
C GLY A 1 11.61 -24.33 33.92
N ALA A 2 11.38 -23.18 33.26
CA ALA A 2 10.08 -22.81 32.72
C ALA A 2 10.32 -22.48 31.24
N ALA A 3 9.64 -23.23 30.38
CA ALA A 3 9.71 -23.07 28.93
C ALA A 3 8.99 -21.79 28.50
N GLU A 4 9.64 -21.01 27.63
CA GLU A 4 9.05 -19.88 26.96
C GLU A 4 8.03 -20.36 25.91
N PRO A 5 6.87 -19.69 25.74
CA PRO A 5 5.96 -19.96 24.66
C PRO A 5 6.46 -19.29 23.37
N SER A 6 6.56 -20.08 22.31
CA SER A 6 6.86 -19.62 20.95
C SER A 6 5.83 -18.61 20.46
N GLU A 7 6.24 -17.37 20.23
CA GLU A 7 5.42 -16.35 19.56
C GLU A 7 5.23 -16.71 18.08
N THR A 8 4.04 -17.15 17.73
CA THR A 8 3.58 -17.17 16.35
C THR A 8 3.24 -15.75 15.92
N THR A 9 4.08 -15.16 15.08
CA THR A 9 3.86 -13.85 14.48
C THR A 9 2.71 -13.91 13.47
N SER A 10 1.48 -13.69 13.92
CA SER A 10 0.37 -13.34 13.02
C SER A 10 0.48 -11.86 12.67
N GLY A 11 1.08 -11.55 11.52
CA GLY A 11 1.07 -10.21 10.96
C GLY A 11 -0.38 -9.80 10.63
N GLY A 12 -0.96 -8.95 11.48
CA GLY A 12 -2.31 -8.40 11.29
C GLY A 12 -2.39 -7.62 9.98
N VAL A 13 -3.12 -8.17 9.02
CA VAL A 13 -3.46 -7.50 7.77
C VAL A 13 -4.57 -6.50 8.07
N ILE A 14 -4.33 -5.21 7.83
CA ILE A 14 -5.38 -4.19 7.86
C ILE A 14 -6.24 -4.41 6.62
N ILE A 15 -7.39 -5.05 6.78
CA ILE A 15 -8.38 -5.26 5.72
C ILE A 15 -9.45 -4.18 5.91
N ALA A 16 -9.58 -3.27 4.93
CA ALA A 16 -10.73 -2.38 4.86
C ALA A 16 -12.03 -3.19 4.74
N PRO A 17 -13.21 -2.67 5.19
CA PRO A 17 -14.44 -3.43 5.30
C PRO A 17 -14.82 -4.13 4.00
N THR A 18 -15.26 -5.37 4.16
CA THR A 18 -15.59 -6.32 3.11
C THR A 18 -16.76 -5.83 2.26
N ILE A 19 -16.47 -5.37 1.05
CA ILE A 19 -17.47 -5.37 -0.01
C ILE A 19 -17.31 -6.72 -0.71
N LYS A 20 -18.41 -7.46 -0.85
CA LYS A 20 -18.42 -8.72 -1.62
C LYS A 20 -17.91 -8.40 -3.04
N PRO A 21 -16.80 -8.95 -3.48
CA PRO A 21 -16.38 -8.80 -4.86
C PRO A 21 -16.78 -10.06 -5.64
N ASP A 22 -17.18 -9.86 -6.88
CA ASP A 22 -17.23 -10.92 -7.88
C ASP A 22 -15.79 -11.43 -8.11
N TYR A 23 -15.40 -12.48 -7.42
CA TYR A 23 -14.14 -13.16 -7.67
C TYR A 23 -14.35 -14.66 -7.71
N VAL A 24 -13.67 -15.26 -8.64
CA VAL A 24 -13.61 -16.72 -8.77
C VAL A 24 -12.67 -17.24 -7.68
N VAL A 25 -13.18 -18.08 -6.79
CA VAL A 25 -12.34 -18.88 -5.89
C VAL A 25 -11.57 -19.86 -6.79
N ALA A 26 -10.26 -19.92 -6.64
CA ALA A 26 -9.46 -20.90 -7.39
C ALA A 26 -10.00 -22.31 -7.06
N PRO A 27 -10.54 -23.05 -8.03
CA PRO A 27 -11.07 -24.37 -7.77
C PRO A 27 -9.96 -25.30 -7.31
N THR A 28 -10.26 -26.12 -6.31
CA THR A 28 -9.42 -27.24 -5.89
C THR A 28 -9.14 -28.12 -7.12
N ILE A 29 -7.86 -28.26 -7.49
CA ILE A 29 -7.46 -28.88 -8.76
C ILE A 29 -7.72 -30.39 -8.67
N LYS A 30 -8.90 -30.85 -9.08
CA LYS A 30 -9.07 -32.20 -9.60
C LYS A 30 -9.38 -32.08 -11.10
N PRO A 31 -8.57 -32.66 -11.99
CA PRO A 31 -8.90 -32.66 -13.41
C PRO A 31 -10.06 -33.63 -13.65
N THR A 32 -11.27 -33.09 -13.82
CA THR A 32 -12.40 -33.84 -14.31
C THR A 32 -12.54 -33.62 -15.81
N VAL A 33 -11.67 -34.27 -16.58
CA VAL A 33 -11.81 -34.26 -18.04
C VAL A 33 -11.61 -35.71 -18.52
N LYS A 34 -12.63 -36.26 -19.18
CA LYS A 34 -12.53 -37.60 -19.80
C LYS A 34 -11.35 -37.64 -20.80
N PRO A 35 -10.58 -38.75 -20.83
CA PRO A 35 -9.50 -38.91 -21.83
C PRO A 35 -10.09 -38.88 -23.24
N THR A 36 -9.54 -38.06 -24.10
CA THR A 36 -9.84 -38.10 -25.55
C THR A 36 -8.72 -38.84 -26.27
N LYS A 37 -9.09 -39.63 -27.32
CA LYS A 37 -8.12 -40.37 -28.13
C LYS A 37 -7.08 -39.45 -28.78
N SER A 38 -5.86 -39.96 -28.90
CA SER A 38 -4.78 -39.30 -29.62
C SER A 38 -5.19 -38.92 -31.05
N PRO A 39 -4.97 -37.69 -31.51
CA PRO A 39 -5.34 -37.34 -32.89
C PRO A 39 -4.42 -38.04 -33.86
N ASN A 40 -4.94 -38.41 -35.03
CA ASN A 40 -4.16 -38.90 -36.16
C ASN A 40 -3.08 -37.92 -36.55
N SER A 41 -1.94 -38.38 -37.06
CA SER A 41 -0.67 -37.68 -37.32
C SER A 41 -0.74 -36.39 -38.16
N SER A 42 -1.90 -36.00 -38.68
CA SER A 42 -2.13 -34.78 -39.47
C SER A 42 -3.09 -33.75 -38.83
N LYS A 43 -3.62 -33.98 -37.63
CA LYS A 43 -4.65 -33.12 -37.07
C LYS A 43 -4.16 -32.23 -35.95
N ASN A 44 -4.68 -31.00 -35.92
CA ASN A 44 -4.57 -30.08 -34.80
C ASN A 44 -5.59 -30.42 -33.70
N GLY A 45 -5.27 -30.25 -32.43
CA GLY A 45 -6.25 -30.43 -31.37
C GLY A 45 -5.70 -30.73 -30.00
N PHE A 46 -6.62 -30.66 -29.03
CA PHE A 46 -6.32 -31.04 -27.66
C PHE A 46 -6.40 -32.54 -27.45
N VAL A 47 -5.46 -33.06 -26.67
CA VAL A 47 -5.48 -34.40 -26.10
C VAL A 47 -5.43 -34.26 -24.58
N VAL A 48 -6.31 -34.96 -23.89
CA VAL A 48 -6.37 -34.96 -22.42
C VAL A 48 -6.24 -36.40 -21.92
N ASN A 49 -5.35 -36.59 -20.96
CA ASN A 49 -5.12 -37.87 -20.29
C ASN A 49 -4.86 -37.64 -18.78
N ALA A 50 -4.54 -38.70 -18.05
CA ALA A 50 -4.25 -38.62 -16.61
C ALA A 50 -3.09 -37.70 -16.25
N ASN A 51 -2.14 -37.46 -17.19
CA ASN A 51 -0.94 -36.65 -16.96
C ASN A 51 -1.11 -35.18 -17.36
N GLY A 52 -2.25 -34.80 -17.98
CA GLY A 52 -2.53 -33.42 -18.32
C GLY A 52 -3.24 -33.22 -19.64
N ARG A 53 -3.25 -31.96 -20.08
CA ARG A 53 -3.82 -31.50 -21.34
C ARG A 53 -2.70 -31.08 -22.28
N TYR A 54 -2.69 -31.60 -23.48
CA TYR A 54 -1.69 -31.40 -24.51
C TYR A 54 -2.34 -30.83 -25.77
N TYR A 55 -1.56 -30.11 -26.58
CA TYR A 55 -2.02 -29.63 -27.87
C TYR A 55 -1.08 -30.08 -28.99
N TYR A 56 -1.64 -30.57 -30.07
CA TYR A 56 -0.93 -30.96 -31.25
C TYR A 56 -1.24 -29.99 -32.39
N LYS A 57 -0.20 -29.55 -33.09
CA LYS A 57 -0.29 -28.72 -34.26
C LYS A 57 0.49 -29.43 -35.37
N ASP A 58 -0.16 -29.67 -36.51
CA ASP A 58 0.41 -30.41 -37.66
C ASP A 58 1.04 -31.75 -37.24
N GLY A 59 0.31 -32.48 -36.38
CA GLY A 59 0.73 -33.78 -35.84
C GLY A 59 1.84 -33.72 -34.78
N LYS A 60 2.38 -32.56 -34.46
CA LYS A 60 3.50 -32.40 -33.51
C LYS A 60 3.00 -31.81 -32.20
N MET A 61 3.45 -32.41 -31.07
CA MET A 61 3.15 -31.90 -29.74
C MET A 61 3.78 -30.53 -29.49
N VAL A 62 3.00 -29.56 -29.08
CA VAL A 62 3.46 -28.21 -28.68
C VAL A 62 4.16 -28.28 -27.32
N LYS A 63 5.38 -27.77 -27.23
CA LYS A 63 6.20 -27.74 -26.00
C LYS A 63 6.89 -26.37 -25.83
N ASN A 64 7.16 -25.97 -24.56
CA ASN A 64 7.89 -24.75 -24.21
C ASN A 64 7.37 -23.49 -24.91
N LYS A 65 6.05 -23.37 -25.09
CA LYS A 65 5.49 -22.35 -25.98
C LYS A 65 4.16 -21.81 -25.51
N TRP A 66 4.00 -20.51 -25.70
CA TRP A 66 2.70 -19.86 -25.63
C TRP A 66 1.89 -20.14 -26.91
N MET A 67 0.61 -20.45 -26.74
CA MET A 67 -0.31 -20.61 -27.86
C MET A 67 -1.61 -19.88 -27.59
N LYS A 68 -2.17 -19.27 -28.62
CA LYS A 68 -3.54 -18.75 -28.62
C LYS A 68 -4.41 -19.74 -29.43
N ILE A 69 -5.37 -20.36 -28.78
CA ILE A 69 -6.26 -21.37 -29.35
C ILE A 69 -7.68 -20.93 -29.02
N ASP A 70 -8.51 -20.75 -30.03
CA ASP A 70 -9.91 -20.30 -29.90
C ASP A 70 -10.04 -19.07 -28.99
N GLY A 71 -9.18 -18.06 -29.20
CA GLY A 71 -9.17 -16.81 -28.46
C GLY A 71 -8.54 -16.88 -27.05
N LYS A 72 -8.28 -18.07 -26.52
CA LYS A 72 -7.72 -18.33 -25.19
C LYS A 72 -6.21 -18.55 -25.25
N LYS A 73 -5.48 -18.08 -24.26
CA LYS A 73 -4.01 -18.25 -24.17
C LYS A 73 -3.67 -19.42 -23.26
N TYR A 74 -2.71 -20.23 -23.70
CA TYR A 74 -2.17 -21.39 -23.00
C TYR A 74 -0.63 -21.30 -23.00
N TYR A 75 0.00 -21.91 -22.01
CA TYR A 75 1.43 -22.17 -22.01
C TYR A 75 1.66 -23.67 -21.88
N PHE A 76 2.37 -24.26 -22.84
CA PHE A 76 2.74 -25.68 -22.81
C PHE A 76 4.15 -25.82 -22.26
N LYS A 77 4.30 -26.65 -21.24
CA LYS A 77 5.57 -26.91 -20.55
C LYS A 77 6.54 -27.71 -21.42
N SER A 78 7.75 -27.97 -20.93
CA SER A 78 8.76 -28.80 -21.61
C SER A 78 8.28 -30.24 -21.92
N ASN A 79 7.44 -30.80 -21.04
CA ASN A 79 6.82 -32.11 -21.24
C ASN A 79 5.56 -32.05 -22.13
N GLY A 80 5.20 -30.89 -22.68
CA GLY A 80 4.04 -30.66 -23.53
C GLY A 80 2.72 -30.47 -22.77
N ALA A 81 2.65 -30.70 -21.47
CA ALA A 81 1.42 -30.47 -20.70
C ALA A 81 1.14 -28.99 -20.55
N ALA A 82 -0.14 -28.58 -20.72
CA ALA A 82 -0.56 -27.23 -20.45
C ALA A 82 -0.29 -26.86 -18.98
N ALA A 83 0.20 -25.65 -18.76
CA ALA A 83 0.37 -25.10 -17.42
C ALA A 83 -0.97 -24.96 -16.72
N ILE A 84 -1.02 -25.27 -15.42
CA ILE A 84 -2.17 -25.07 -14.53
C ILE A 84 -1.69 -24.46 -13.23
N GLY A 85 -2.56 -23.71 -12.54
CA GLY A 85 -2.23 -23.00 -11.31
C GLY A 85 -1.19 -21.89 -11.52
N TYR A 86 -0.50 -21.51 -10.43
CA TYR A 86 0.54 -20.48 -10.51
C TYR A 86 1.83 -21.02 -11.18
N ARG A 87 2.37 -20.23 -12.10
CA ARG A 87 3.65 -20.54 -12.79
C ARG A 87 4.48 -19.28 -12.98
N ASN A 88 5.78 -19.39 -12.76
CA ASN A 88 6.74 -18.39 -13.19
C ASN A 88 7.25 -18.78 -14.59
N ILE A 89 7.13 -17.86 -15.54
CA ILE A 89 7.57 -18.06 -16.92
C ILE A 89 8.42 -16.84 -17.28
N ASN A 90 9.71 -17.05 -17.50
CA ASN A 90 10.69 -16.00 -17.80
C ASN A 90 10.65 -14.82 -16.80
N GLY A 91 10.65 -15.14 -15.49
CA GLY A 91 10.65 -14.15 -14.41
C GLY A 91 9.29 -13.47 -14.14
N LYS A 92 8.24 -13.79 -14.90
CA LYS A 92 6.89 -13.25 -14.73
C LYS A 92 5.94 -14.31 -14.18
N GLY A 93 5.15 -13.94 -13.17
CA GLY A 93 4.14 -14.82 -12.59
C GLY A 93 2.86 -14.81 -13.41
N TYR A 94 2.31 -15.99 -13.69
CA TYR A 94 1.01 -16.20 -14.35
C TYR A 94 0.17 -17.18 -13.55
N TYR A 95 -1.13 -17.14 -13.76
CA TYR A 95 -2.05 -18.14 -13.23
C TYR A 95 -2.86 -18.76 -14.37
N PHE A 96 -3.04 -20.05 -14.30
CA PHE A 96 -3.80 -20.81 -15.29
C PHE A 96 -4.95 -21.55 -14.60
N THR A 97 -6.09 -21.58 -15.25
CA THR A 97 -7.24 -22.37 -14.79
C THR A 97 -6.93 -23.87 -14.79
N SER A 98 -7.79 -24.67 -14.21
CA SER A 98 -7.70 -26.16 -14.28
C SER A 98 -7.73 -26.69 -15.70
N SER A 99 -8.32 -25.94 -16.65
CA SER A 99 -8.31 -26.27 -18.10
C SER A 99 -7.08 -25.72 -18.83
N GLY A 100 -6.13 -25.12 -18.14
CA GLY A 100 -4.88 -24.58 -18.72
C GLY A 100 -5.01 -23.21 -19.37
N VAL A 101 -6.15 -22.54 -19.25
CA VAL A 101 -6.35 -21.20 -19.80
C VAL A 101 -5.68 -20.16 -18.92
N MET A 102 -4.90 -19.25 -19.52
CA MET A 102 -4.31 -18.12 -18.79
C MET A 102 -5.40 -17.25 -18.14
N TYR A 103 -5.28 -17.05 -16.84
CA TYR A 103 -6.25 -16.30 -16.06
C TYR A 103 -5.88 -14.82 -15.98
N THR A 104 -6.89 -13.94 -15.96
CA THR A 104 -6.75 -12.50 -15.70
C THR A 104 -7.77 -12.09 -14.65
N GLY A 105 -7.43 -11.08 -13.84
CA GLY A 105 -8.31 -10.63 -12.76
C GLY A 105 -7.84 -11.05 -11.37
N PHE A 106 -8.75 -10.95 -10.40
CA PHE A 106 -8.47 -11.35 -9.01
C PHE A 106 -8.62 -12.86 -8.82
N VAL A 107 -7.69 -13.45 -8.09
CA VAL A 107 -7.74 -14.85 -7.68
C VAL A 107 -7.27 -14.98 -6.23
N ASN A 108 -7.87 -15.90 -5.49
CA ASN A 108 -7.44 -16.29 -4.15
C ASN A 108 -6.56 -17.54 -4.25
N ILE A 109 -5.33 -17.44 -3.76
CA ILE A 109 -4.38 -18.56 -3.73
C ILE A 109 -3.92 -18.69 -2.27
N ASN A 110 -4.21 -19.83 -1.64
CA ASN A 110 -3.82 -20.09 -0.24
C ASN A 110 -4.23 -18.98 0.73
N GLY A 111 -5.47 -18.50 0.63
CA GLY A 111 -6.02 -17.47 1.51
C GLY A 111 -5.53 -16.03 1.23
N LYS A 112 -4.66 -15.83 0.26
CA LYS A 112 -4.17 -14.51 -0.15
C LYS A 112 -4.73 -14.12 -1.52
N LYS A 113 -5.12 -12.86 -1.65
CA LYS A 113 -5.67 -12.33 -2.90
C LYS A 113 -4.57 -11.77 -3.80
N TYR A 114 -4.61 -12.13 -5.07
CA TYR A 114 -3.68 -11.69 -6.11
C TYR A 114 -4.44 -11.11 -7.29
N TYR A 115 -3.77 -10.32 -8.10
CA TYR A 115 -4.34 -9.80 -9.34
C TYR A 115 -3.41 -10.07 -10.52
N PHE A 116 -3.96 -10.62 -11.59
CA PHE A 116 -3.28 -10.83 -12.86
C PHE A 116 -3.84 -9.85 -13.89
N GLY A 117 -2.96 -9.03 -14.47
CA GLY A 117 -3.34 -7.98 -15.42
C GLY A 117 -3.93 -8.55 -16.72
N LYS A 118 -4.38 -7.66 -17.61
CA LYS A 118 -4.91 -8.06 -18.94
C LYS A 118 -3.94 -8.89 -19.78
N ASN A 119 -2.63 -8.73 -19.54
CA ASN A 119 -1.56 -9.51 -20.15
C ASN A 119 -1.28 -10.82 -19.41
N GLY A 120 -2.02 -11.16 -18.37
CA GLY A 120 -1.84 -12.34 -17.52
C GLY A 120 -0.74 -12.22 -16.48
N VAL A 121 0.04 -11.13 -16.46
CA VAL A 121 1.17 -11.00 -15.52
C VAL A 121 0.68 -10.59 -14.14
N LYS A 122 1.20 -11.26 -13.10
CA LYS A 122 0.94 -10.95 -11.71
C LYS A 122 1.38 -9.53 -11.36
N VAL A 123 0.50 -8.77 -10.72
CA VAL A 123 0.80 -7.41 -10.25
C VAL A 123 1.45 -7.47 -8.86
N CYS A 124 2.61 -6.80 -8.71
CA CYS A 124 3.40 -6.76 -7.47
C CYS A 124 3.69 -5.33 -6.99
N SER A 125 2.87 -4.37 -7.41
CA SER A 125 2.96 -2.95 -7.05
C SER A 125 1.57 -2.35 -6.93
N LYS A 126 1.46 -1.04 -6.71
CA LYS A 126 0.16 -0.38 -6.73
C LYS A 126 -0.44 -0.36 -8.14
N LYS A 127 -1.76 -0.52 -8.21
CA LYS A 127 -2.52 -0.46 -9.48
C LYS A 127 -3.95 -0.01 -9.25
N LYS A 128 -4.43 0.90 -10.10
CA LYS A 128 -5.85 1.24 -10.15
C LYS A 128 -6.61 0.14 -10.89
N ILE A 129 -7.63 -0.42 -10.25
CA ILE A 129 -8.47 -1.50 -10.79
C ILE A 129 -9.93 -1.07 -10.59
N GLY A 130 -10.59 -0.70 -11.67
CA GLY A 130 -11.90 -0.07 -11.61
C GLY A 130 -11.86 1.21 -10.77
N ARG A 131 -12.75 1.32 -9.80
CA ARG A 131 -12.82 2.45 -8.86
C ARG A 131 -11.85 2.36 -7.68
N TYR A 132 -11.06 1.29 -7.59
CA TYR A 132 -10.19 1.03 -6.44
C TYR A 132 -8.73 1.26 -6.77
N MET A 133 -8.00 1.93 -5.86
CA MET A 133 -6.55 1.89 -5.82
C MET A 133 -6.14 0.70 -4.96
N CYS A 134 -5.41 -0.24 -5.56
CA CYS A 134 -4.98 -1.49 -4.93
C CYS A 134 -3.46 -1.49 -4.75
N TYR A 135 -3.01 -1.98 -3.59
CA TYR A 135 -1.59 -2.08 -3.24
C TYR A 135 -1.22 -3.53 -2.98
N PHE A 136 -0.21 -3.99 -3.69
CA PHE A 136 0.27 -5.36 -3.64
C PHE A 136 1.69 -5.41 -3.06
N ARG A 137 1.97 -6.43 -2.26
CA ARG A 137 3.33 -6.72 -1.78
C ARG A 137 4.23 -7.14 -2.94
N LYS A 138 5.55 -7.19 -2.74
CA LYS A 138 6.49 -7.77 -3.71
C LYS A 138 6.13 -9.22 -4.10
N SER A 139 5.53 -9.98 -3.18
CA SER A 139 4.97 -11.30 -3.46
C SER A 139 3.77 -11.30 -4.41
N GLY A 140 3.13 -10.15 -4.61
CA GLY A 140 1.88 -9.96 -5.34
C GLY A 140 0.63 -10.07 -4.46
N ALA A 141 0.75 -10.34 -3.16
CA ALA A 141 -0.41 -10.40 -2.28
C ALA A 141 -1.00 -9.00 -2.05
N LEU A 142 -2.31 -8.85 -2.28
CA LEU A 142 -3.05 -7.64 -1.97
C LEU A 142 -3.05 -7.39 -0.46
N TYR A 143 -2.66 -6.18 -0.03
CA TYR A 143 -2.68 -5.80 1.39
C TYR A 143 -3.47 -4.53 1.69
N ARG A 144 -3.78 -3.71 0.69
CA ARG A 144 -4.52 -2.47 0.86
C ARG A 144 -5.38 -2.20 -0.36
N LYS A 145 -6.61 -1.72 -0.14
CA LYS A 145 -7.57 -1.37 -1.18
C LYS A 145 -8.35 -0.13 -0.75
N ILE A 146 -8.32 0.92 -1.57
CA ILE A 146 -8.95 2.21 -1.31
C ILE A 146 -9.99 2.46 -2.38
N ASP A 147 -11.21 2.78 -1.96
CA ASP A 147 -12.30 3.18 -2.86
C ASP A 147 -12.15 4.66 -3.23
N THR A 148 -11.73 4.95 -4.46
CA THR A 148 -11.45 6.32 -4.90
C THR A 148 -12.71 7.19 -5.09
N LYS A 149 -13.90 6.61 -4.99
CA LYS A 149 -15.18 7.34 -5.05
C LYS A 149 -15.70 7.79 -3.70
N LYS A 150 -15.10 7.29 -2.61
CA LYS A 150 -15.41 7.74 -1.26
C LYS A 150 -14.61 8.99 -0.89
N LYS A 151 -15.07 9.70 0.14
CA LYS A 151 -14.32 10.79 0.75
C LYS A 151 -13.02 10.24 1.37
N LEU A 152 -11.89 10.80 0.95
CA LEU A 152 -10.55 10.44 1.39
C LEU A 152 -9.97 11.61 2.17
N VAL A 153 -9.38 11.33 3.33
CA VAL A 153 -8.72 12.34 4.16
C VAL A 153 -7.41 11.82 4.73
N ALA A 154 -6.40 12.66 4.78
CA ALA A 154 -5.11 12.35 5.39
C ALA A 154 -4.99 13.07 6.74
N LEU A 155 -5.10 12.31 7.83
CA LEU A 155 -4.71 12.80 9.15
C LEU A 155 -3.19 12.81 9.24
N THR A 156 -2.61 13.94 9.63
CA THR A 156 -1.15 14.06 9.76
C THR A 156 -0.78 14.58 11.14
N TYR A 157 0.35 14.10 11.65
CA TYR A 157 0.88 14.42 12.97
C TYR A 157 2.33 14.83 12.86
N ASP A 158 2.67 16.02 13.36
CA ASP A 158 4.00 16.61 13.33
C ASP A 158 4.72 16.50 14.68
N ASP A 159 6.01 16.71 14.67
CA ASP A 159 6.92 16.87 15.82
C ASP A 159 7.25 15.59 16.59
N GLY A 160 6.64 14.45 16.25
CA GLY A 160 6.96 13.18 16.87
C GLY A 160 8.36 12.63 16.47
N PRO A 161 8.64 11.41 16.86
CA PRO A 161 7.84 10.50 17.68
C PRO A 161 7.79 10.88 19.16
N SER A 162 6.73 10.49 19.85
CA SER A 162 6.56 10.65 21.29
C SER A 162 5.81 9.44 21.90
N LYS A 163 5.65 9.43 23.23
CA LYS A 163 4.79 8.43 23.88
C LYS A 163 3.33 8.50 23.42
N ASN A 164 2.84 9.70 23.07
CA ASN A 164 1.48 9.91 22.57
C ASN A 164 1.28 9.32 21.15
N THR A 165 2.33 9.23 20.35
CA THR A 165 2.31 8.55 19.05
C THR A 165 1.80 7.13 19.18
N ASN A 166 2.26 6.38 20.20
CA ASN A 166 1.81 5.00 20.41
C ASN A 166 0.31 4.91 20.73
N THR A 167 -0.23 5.86 21.49
CA THR A 167 -1.67 5.96 21.75
C THR A 167 -2.46 6.13 20.45
N ILE A 168 -2.02 7.05 19.59
CA ILE A 168 -2.65 7.30 18.29
C ILE A 168 -2.58 6.06 17.39
N LEU A 169 -1.43 5.39 17.33
CA LEU A 169 -1.25 4.15 16.57
C LEU A 169 -2.20 3.03 17.03
N ASN A 170 -2.44 2.89 18.34
CA ASN A 170 -3.40 1.92 18.87
C ASN A 170 -4.83 2.24 18.41
N ILE A 171 -5.22 3.52 18.38
CA ILE A 171 -6.53 3.96 17.89
C ILE A 171 -6.67 3.66 16.39
N LEU A 172 -5.67 4.01 15.60
CA LEU A 172 -5.63 3.71 14.16
C LEU A 172 -5.76 2.21 13.89
N LYS A 173 -5.01 1.39 14.62
CA LYS A 173 -5.06 -0.08 14.50
C LYS A 173 -6.47 -0.61 14.79
N LYS A 174 -7.09 -0.16 15.88
CA LYS A 174 -8.45 -0.56 16.28
C LYS A 174 -9.51 -0.21 15.23
N ASN A 175 -9.28 0.83 14.44
CA ASN A 175 -10.18 1.30 13.40
C ASN A 175 -9.74 0.94 11.98
N ASN A 176 -8.79 0.02 11.81
CA ASN A 176 -8.23 -0.37 10.51
C ASN A 176 -7.83 0.81 9.63
N SER A 177 -7.23 1.83 10.24
CA SER A 177 -6.91 3.11 9.63
C SER A 177 -5.42 3.38 9.67
N VAL A 178 -4.97 4.29 8.82
CA VAL A 178 -3.60 4.77 8.74
C VAL A 178 -3.56 6.30 8.81
N ALA A 179 -2.38 6.84 9.10
CA ALA A 179 -2.10 8.27 9.10
C ALA A 179 -0.66 8.50 8.61
N THR A 180 -0.29 9.77 8.44
CA THR A 180 1.08 10.19 8.13
C THR A 180 1.68 10.91 9.34
N PHE A 181 2.90 10.53 9.71
CA PHE A 181 3.66 11.12 10.81
C PHE A 181 4.89 11.82 10.25
N PHE A 182 4.98 13.14 10.42
CA PHE A 182 6.16 13.91 10.03
C PHE A 182 7.12 13.98 11.23
N GLU A 183 8.11 13.11 11.19
CA GLU A 183 9.00 12.84 12.32
C GLU A 183 10.21 13.78 12.34
N VAL A 184 10.56 14.27 13.52
CA VAL A 184 11.78 15.03 13.79
C VAL A 184 12.94 14.06 13.98
N GLY A 185 13.98 14.18 13.16
CA GLY A 185 15.04 13.20 13.04
C GLY A 185 15.78 12.86 14.34
N ASN A 186 16.10 13.86 15.16
CA ASN A 186 16.82 13.66 16.43
C ASN A 186 16.00 12.94 17.51
N ARG A 187 14.67 12.77 17.31
CA ARG A 187 13.80 12.02 18.23
C ARG A 187 13.71 10.54 17.89
N ILE A 188 13.95 10.16 16.63
CA ILE A 188 13.77 8.80 16.11
C ILE A 188 14.56 7.77 16.91
N ALA A 189 15.80 8.08 17.26
CA ALA A 189 16.67 7.14 17.98
C ALA A 189 16.16 6.75 19.37
N SER A 190 15.46 7.67 20.05
CA SER A 190 14.88 7.44 21.39
C SER A 190 13.56 6.68 21.34
N TYR A 191 12.90 6.58 20.17
CA TYR A 191 11.59 5.97 20.01
C TYR A 191 11.56 4.90 18.89
N LYS A 192 12.64 4.14 18.73
CA LYS A 192 12.81 3.17 17.64
C LYS A 192 11.65 2.16 17.53
N SER A 193 11.13 1.68 18.66
CA SER A 193 10.03 0.73 18.68
C SER A 193 8.73 1.35 18.11
N ILE A 194 8.47 2.60 18.43
CA ILE A 194 7.32 3.36 17.92
C ILE A 194 7.47 3.58 16.41
N VAL A 195 8.65 4.02 15.95
CA VAL A 195 8.95 4.24 14.51
C VAL A 195 8.78 2.94 13.72
N LYS A 196 9.30 1.81 14.24
CA LYS A 196 9.06 0.49 13.64
C LYS A 196 7.58 0.11 13.60
N LYS A 197 6.80 0.51 14.62
CA LYS A 197 5.36 0.25 14.66
C LYS A 197 4.62 1.08 13.62
N ILE A 198 4.96 2.36 13.43
CA ILE A 198 4.40 3.21 12.37
C ILE A 198 4.57 2.51 11.02
N ASP A 199 5.78 2.09 10.69
CA ASP A 199 6.10 1.42 9.42
C ASP A 199 5.36 0.10 9.24
N ARG A 200 5.36 -0.77 10.26
CA ARG A 200 4.67 -2.07 10.21
C ARG A 200 3.16 -1.96 10.04
N MET A 201 2.56 -0.91 10.57
CA MET A 201 1.12 -0.64 10.44
C MET A 201 0.73 -0.10 9.06
N GLY A 202 1.68 0.20 8.17
CA GLY A 202 1.41 0.82 6.88
C GLY A 202 1.10 2.31 6.97
N CYS A 203 1.35 2.94 8.11
CA CYS A 203 1.37 4.39 8.25
C CYS A 203 2.59 4.97 7.54
N GLU A 204 2.49 6.21 7.08
CA GLU A 204 3.57 6.89 6.37
C GLU A 204 4.43 7.72 7.33
N ILE A 205 5.74 7.71 7.11
CA ILE A 205 6.69 8.56 7.80
C ILE A 205 7.20 9.62 6.82
N GLY A 206 6.94 10.89 7.12
CA GLY A 206 7.48 12.05 6.42
C GLY A 206 8.64 12.68 7.18
N ASN A 207 9.42 13.51 6.50
CA ASN A 207 10.55 14.22 7.05
C ASN A 207 10.11 15.57 7.64
N HIS A 208 10.42 15.80 8.92
CA HIS A 208 10.15 17.09 9.57
C HIS A 208 11.43 17.79 10.01
N THR A 209 12.51 17.67 9.22
CA THR A 209 13.89 18.07 9.50
C THR A 209 14.53 17.29 10.66
N TYR A 210 15.85 17.39 10.79
CA TYR A 210 16.56 16.66 11.84
C TYR A 210 16.35 17.27 13.22
N GLY A 211 16.44 18.58 13.34
CA GLY A 211 16.35 19.32 14.60
C GLY A 211 15.14 20.24 14.70
N HIS A 212 14.06 19.99 13.95
CA HIS A 212 12.90 20.88 13.87
C HIS A 212 13.28 22.32 13.46
N LYS A 213 14.23 22.45 12.55
CA LYS A 213 14.76 23.75 12.13
C LYS A 213 13.88 24.40 11.07
N ILE A 214 13.51 25.66 11.27
CA ILE A 214 12.88 26.49 10.25
C ILE A 214 13.88 26.67 9.10
N LEU A 215 13.46 26.36 7.88
CA LEU A 215 14.36 26.31 6.72
C LEU A 215 14.50 27.66 6.00
N THR A 216 13.59 28.61 6.26
CA THR A 216 13.67 29.96 5.73
C THR A 216 14.95 30.65 6.25
N GLY A 217 15.74 31.22 5.34
CA GLY A 217 17.02 31.83 5.68
C GLY A 217 18.19 30.85 5.85
N CYS A 218 17.96 29.53 5.77
CA CYS A 218 19.04 28.56 5.80
C CYS A 218 19.77 28.45 4.46
N SER A 219 21.07 28.18 4.54
CA SER A 219 21.85 27.85 3.35
C SER A 219 21.39 26.52 2.72
N ARG A 220 21.70 26.35 1.44
CA ARG A 220 21.45 25.07 0.74
C ARG A 220 22.09 23.88 1.46
N ALA A 221 23.29 24.05 1.98
CA ALA A 221 24.02 23.02 2.72
C ALA A 221 23.29 22.64 4.02
N GLU A 222 22.80 23.62 4.77
CA GLU A 222 22.06 23.38 6.01
C GLU A 222 20.72 22.70 5.73
N ILE A 223 19.97 23.13 4.72
CA ILE A 223 18.70 22.45 4.33
C ILE A 223 18.98 20.97 4.04
N LYS A 224 19.97 20.66 3.20
CA LYS A 224 20.36 19.28 2.89
C LYS A 224 20.79 18.49 4.12
N LYS A 225 21.53 19.11 5.04
CA LYS A 225 21.96 18.49 6.31
C LYS A 225 20.75 18.09 7.16
N GLN A 226 19.76 18.97 7.28
CA GLN A 226 18.53 18.71 8.03
C GLN A 226 17.71 17.56 7.43
N ILE A 227 17.53 17.55 6.12
CA ILE A 227 16.78 16.50 5.42
C ILE A 227 17.52 15.15 5.48
N ASN A 228 18.81 15.15 5.17
CA ASN A 228 19.62 13.93 5.16
C ASN A 228 19.83 13.35 6.57
N GLY A 229 19.93 14.21 7.58
CA GLY A 229 20.05 13.79 8.97
C GLY A 229 18.88 12.89 9.39
N THR A 230 17.65 13.33 9.15
CA THR A 230 16.44 12.52 9.40
C THR A 230 16.45 11.22 8.60
N ASN A 231 16.75 11.28 7.30
CA ASN A 231 16.78 10.11 6.44
C ASN A 231 17.84 9.08 6.87
N ASN A 232 18.98 9.52 7.34
CA ASN A 232 20.07 8.65 7.78
C ASN A 232 19.69 7.87 9.06
N VAL A 233 19.07 8.55 10.02
CA VAL A 233 18.58 7.88 11.25
C VAL A 233 17.43 6.92 10.92
N LEU A 234 16.48 7.36 10.13
CA LEU A 234 15.33 6.53 9.73
C LEU A 234 15.80 5.26 8.99
N LYS A 235 16.75 5.39 8.06
CA LYS A 235 17.31 4.25 7.33
C LYS A 235 17.96 3.22 8.27
N LYS A 236 18.62 3.66 9.35
CA LYS A 236 19.19 2.75 10.36
C LYS A 236 18.12 1.99 11.15
N VAL A 237 16.93 2.56 11.33
CA VAL A 237 15.86 1.99 12.15
C VAL A 237 14.93 1.06 11.35
N ILE A 238 14.53 1.47 10.13
CA ILE A 238 13.54 0.74 9.30
C ILE A 238 14.03 0.41 7.88
N GLY A 239 15.27 0.74 7.53
CA GLY A 239 15.84 0.45 6.21
C GLY A 239 15.32 1.35 5.06
N LYS A 240 14.53 2.38 5.37
CA LYS A 240 13.86 3.25 4.39
C LYS A 240 14.22 4.72 4.61
N LYS A 241 14.07 5.54 3.57
CA LYS A 241 14.10 7.00 3.63
C LYS A 241 12.69 7.54 3.47
N THR A 242 12.47 8.79 3.89
CA THR A 242 11.22 9.50 3.63
C THR A 242 11.10 9.85 2.15
N ILE A 243 9.88 9.89 1.65
CA ILE A 243 9.58 10.27 0.26
C ILE A 243 8.79 11.59 0.17
N ILE A 244 8.38 12.13 1.30
CA ILE A 244 7.72 13.42 1.45
C ILE A 244 8.33 14.19 2.63
N THR A 245 8.23 15.51 2.57
CA THR A 245 8.76 16.41 3.61
C THR A 245 7.73 17.47 3.98
N ARG A 246 7.60 17.77 5.26
CA ARG A 246 6.91 18.97 5.76
C ARG A 246 7.94 19.84 6.48
N PRO A 247 8.22 21.05 5.97
CA PRO A 247 9.08 22.00 6.68
C PRO A 247 8.41 22.44 8.00
N PRO A 248 9.17 22.57 9.10
CA PRO A 248 8.64 23.08 10.35
C PRO A 248 7.94 24.44 10.19
N GLY A 249 6.76 24.56 10.83
CA GLY A 249 5.90 25.74 10.71
C GLY A 249 5.27 25.95 9.34
N GLY A 250 5.41 25.01 8.40
CA GLY A 250 4.99 25.17 7.02
C GLY A 250 5.78 26.23 6.25
N ASN A 251 6.91 26.67 6.77
CA ASN A 251 7.76 27.72 6.16
C ASN A 251 8.56 27.14 5.00
N HIS A 252 8.17 27.51 3.79
CA HIS A 252 8.82 27.03 2.57
C HIS A 252 8.80 28.10 1.46
N SER A 253 9.50 27.85 0.38
CA SER A 253 9.47 28.63 -0.86
C SER A 253 9.80 27.70 -2.04
N ALA A 254 9.56 28.16 -3.25
CA ALA A 254 9.89 27.38 -4.46
C ALA A 254 11.38 27.00 -4.53
N VAL A 255 12.27 27.86 -4.00
CA VAL A 255 13.71 27.58 -3.92
C VAL A 255 14.00 26.50 -2.89
N ILE A 256 13.44 26.62 -1.68
CA ILE A 256 13.59 25.63 -0.61
C ILE A 256 13.04 24.26 -1.06
N ASP A 257 11.88 24.24 -1.66
CA ASP A 257 11.20 23.00 -2.12
C ASP A 257 12.08 22.23 -3.14
N LYS A 258 12.74 22.96 -4.06
CA LYS A 258 13.69 22.35 -5.01
C LYS A 258 14.95 21.80 -4.31
N ILE A 259 15.41 22.44 -3.23
CA ILE A 259 16.56 21.94 -2.46
C ILE A 259 16.19 20.68 -1.67
N ILE A 260 15.00 20.66 -1.07
CA ILE A 260 14.45 19.49 -0.36
C ILE A 260 14.34 18.29 -1.31
N ASN A 261 13.94 18.51 -2.56
CA ASN A 261 13.88 17.51 -3.64
C ASN A 261 12.99 16.29 -3.35
N THR A 262 11.96 16.47 -2.53
CA THR A 262 10.80 15.59 -2.38
C THR A 262 9.54 16.44 -2.58
N PRO A 263 8.34 15.84 -2.71
CA PRO A 263 7.11 16.59 -2.52
C PRO A 263 7.09 17.25 -1.14
N VAL A 264 6.68 18.51 -1.09
CA VAL A 264 6.52 19.29 0.13
C VAL A 264 5.05 19.31 0.52
N ILE A 265 4.75 18.89 1.72
CA ILE A 265 3.37 18.70 2.20
C ILE A 265 3.03 19.75 3.24
N ILE A 266 2.06 20.57 2.92
CA ILE A 266 1.48 21.56 3.83
C ILE A 266 0.17 20.96 4.37
N TRP A 267 -0.84 21.73 4.64
CA TRP A 267 -2.15 21.30 5.12
C TRP A 267 -3.25 22.21 4.57
N SER A 268 -4.46 21.69 4.55
CA SER A 268 -5.66 22.44 4.21
C SER A 268 -6.55 22.69 5.43
N LEU A 269 -6.34 21.96 6.53
CA LEU A 269 -7.06 22.12 7.77
C LEU A 269 -6.06 22.15 8.95
N ASP A 270 -5.95 23.29 9.61
CA ASP A 270 -5.18 23.48 10.84
C ASP A 270 -6.12 23.35 12.05
N THR A 271 -5.89 22.36 12.89
CA THR A 271 -6.67 22.15 14.11
C THR A 271 -6.32 23.11 15.23
N LYS A 272 -5.18 23.80 15.10
CA LYS A 272 -4.58 24.67 16.13
C LYS A 272 -4.40 23.98 17.49
N ASP A 273 -4.17 22.68 17.49
CA ASP A 273 -3.91 21.88 18.68
C ASP A 273 -2.64 22.35 19.42
N TRP A 274 -1.66 22.85 18.68
CA TRP A 274 -0.45 23.48 19.22
C TRP A 274 -0.71 24.73 20.05
N LYS A 275 -1.81 25.43 19.80
CA LYS A 275 -2.23 26.64 20.51
C LYS A 275 -3.20 26.34 21.64
N ASN A 276 -4.27 25.61 21.34
CA ASN A 276 -5.40 25.47 22.23
C ASN A 276 -5.23 24.37 23.29
N ARG A 277 -4.44 23.33 23.01
CA ARG A 277 -4.19 22.17 23.89
C ARG A 277 -5.48 21.59 24.51
N ASN A 278 -6.57 21.61 23.78
CA ASN A 278 -7.89 21.18 24.22
C ASN A 278 -8.47 20.12 23.28
N ALA A 279 -8.70 18.91 23.79
CA ALA A 279 -9.15 17.79 23.00
C ALA A 279 -10.51 18.03 22.33
N ALA A 280 -11.44 18.70 23.00
CA ALA A 280 -12.77 18.99 22.44
C ALA A 280 -12.67 19.98 21.27
N MET A 281 -11.87 21.05 21.42
CA MET A 281 -11.65 22.03 20.35
C MET A 281 -10.98 21.41 19.13
N VAL A 282 -9.98 20.55 19.33
CA VAL A 282 -9.31 19.83 18.23
C VAL A 282 -10.29 18.89 17.54
N THR A 283 -11.10 18.16 18.31
CA THR A 283 -12.14 17.28 17.76
C THR A 283 -13.12 18.05 16.90
N ASP A 284 -13.63 19.16 17.40
CA ASP A 284 -14.60 20.01 16.70
C ASP A 284 -13.99 20.62 15.43
N ALA A 285 -12.75 21.10 15.50
CA ALA A 285 -12.04 21.65 14.36
C ALA A 285 -11.99 20.66 13.18
N VAL A 286 -11.74 19.38 13.46
CA VAL A 286 -11.74 18.34 12.43
C VAL A 286 -13.17 17.99 12.00
N LEU A 287 -14.01 17.55 12.94
CA LEU A 287 -15.30 16.92 12.59
C LEU A 287 -16.31 17.88 11.94
N LYS A 288 -16.20 19.18 12.19
CA LYS A 288 -17.08 20.21 11.60
C LYS A 288 -16.59 20.73 10.25
N ASN A 289 -15.29 20.64 9.96
CA ASN A 289 -14.70 21.34 8.81
C ASN A 289 -14.10 20.42 7.75
N ILE A 290 -13.86 19.15 8.05
CA ILE A 290 -13.13 18.24 7.16
C ILE A 290 -13.87 17.99 5.83
N LYS A 291 -13.12 18.10 4.72
CA LYS A 291 -13.60 17.91 3.35
C LYS A 291 -12.83 16.79 2.66
N ASP A 292 -13.38 16.29 1.54
CA ASP A 292 -12.67 15.34 0.68
C ASP A 292 -11.35 15.92 0.19
N GLY A 293 -10.29 15.13 0.27
CA GLY A 293 -8.96 15.52 -0.15
C GLY A 293 -8.18 16.38 0.86
N ASP A 294 -8.71 16.60 2.05
CA ASP A 294 -8.00 17.39 3.08
C ASP A 294 -6.79 16.67 3.64
N ILE A 295 -5.78 17.47 3.93
CA ILE A 295 -4.62 17.13 4.76
C ILE A 295 -4.76 17.90 6.07
N VAL A 296 -4.89 17.17 7.18
CA VAL A 296 -5.15 17.75 8.51
C VAL A 296 -3.86 17.86 9.29
N LEU A 297 -3.56 19.07 9.81
CA LEU A 297 -2.43 19.33 10.70
C LEU A 297 -2.80 19.06 12.15
N MET A 298 -2.08 18.17 12.79
CA MET A 298 -2.06 17.90 14.23
C MET A 298 -0.63 17.60 14.68
N HIS A 299 -0.42 17.48 15.98
CA HIS A 299 0.90 17.22 16.58
C HIS A 299 0.80 16.09 17.61
N ASP A 300 1.55 15.03 17.44
CA ASP A 300 1.53 13.87 18.35
C ASP A 300 2.42 14.04 19.60
N LEU A 301 2.97 15.23 19.81
CA LEU A 301 3.58 15.62 21.07
C LEU A 301 2.57 15.78 22.21
N TYR A 302 1.32 16.14 21.88
CA TYR A 302 0.36 16.58 22.87
C TYR A 302 -0.63 15.49 23.26
N LYS A 303 -0.78 15.30 24.58
CA LYS A 303 -1.80 14.40 25.11
C LYS A 303 -3.21 14.79 24.65
N SER A 304 -3.53 16.08 24.59
CA SER A 304 -4.81 16.60 24.10
C SER A 304 -5.12 16.16 22.67
N THR A 305 -4.13 16.11 21.80
CA THR A 305 -4.29 15.62 20.42
C THR A 305 -4.50 14.11 20.39
N ALA A 306 -3.77 13.35 21.20
CA ALA A 306 -4.01 11.90 21.33
C ALA A 306 -5.42 11.61 21.88
N ASP A 307 -5.89 12.39 22.85
CA ASP A 307 -7.25 12.28 23.39
C ASP A 307 -8.31 12.67 22.34
N ALA A 308 -8.09 13.75 21.57
CA ALA A 308 -8.95 14.10 20.44
C ALA A 308 -9.03 12.99 19.39
N SER A 309 -7.92 12.35 19.08
CA SER A 309 -7.84 11.27 18.10
C SER A 309 -8.69 10.06 18.46
N LYS A 310 -8.92 9.81 19.77
CA LYS A 310 -9.84 8.76 20.27
C LYS A 310 -11.28 8.96 19.80
N LYS A 311 -11.69 10.19 19.51
CA LYS A 311 -13.03 10.54 19.02
C LYS A 311 -13.00 10.80 17.50
N ILE A 312 -12.00 11.49 16.99
CA ILE A 312 -11.89 11.86 15.57
C ILE A 312 -11.86 10.60 14.69
N ILE A 313 -10.92 9.68 14.94
CA ILE A 313 -10.68 8.53 14.08
C ILE A 313 -11.93 7.63 13.95
N PRO A 314 -12.52 7.12 15.05
CA PRO A 314 -13.69 6.25 14.93
C PRO A 314 -14.90 6.99 14.35
N THR A 315 -15.06 8.30 14.61
CA THR A 315 -16.17 9.07 14.07
C THR A 315 -16.06 9.21 12.54
N LEU A 316 -14.88 9.53 12.01
CA LEU A 316 -14.66 9.63 10.56
C LEU A 316 -14.89 8.28 9.88
N VAL A 317 -14.37 7.20 10.44
CA VAL A 317 -14.58 5.84 9.92
C VAL A 317 -16.07 5.48 9.91
N LYS A 318 -16.80 5.78 11.00
CA LYS A 318 -18.26 5.55 11.08
C LYS A 318 -19.06 6.37 10.06
N ARG A 319 -18.60 7.57 9.73
CA ARG A 319 -19.19 8.40 8.65
C ARG A 319 -18.95 7.83 7.25
N GLY A 320 -18.07 6.83 7.10
CA GLY A 320 -17.68 6.25 5.84
C GLY A 320 -16.50 6.95 5.17
N ASP A 321 -15.86 7.89 5.84
CA ASP A 321 -14.61 8.50 5.37
C ASP A 321 -13.49 7.46 5.39
N GLN A 322 -12.63 7.45 4.38
CA GLN A 322 -11.44 6.61 4.37
C GLN A 322 -10.23 7.42 4.80
N LEU A 323 -9.61 6.99 5.89
CA LEU A 323 -8.36 7.56 6.37
C LEU A 323 -7.20 6.94 5.60
N VAL A 324 -6.45 7.77 4.91
CA VAL A 324 -5.36 7.37 4.03
C VAL A 324 -4.08 8.13 4.39
N THR A 325 -2.93 7.62 3.98
CA THR A 325 -1.69 8.40 4.05
C THR A 325 -1.68 9.50 2.99
N VAL A 326 -0.79 10.48 3.13
CA VAL A 326 -0.65 11.56 2.13
C VAL A 326 -0.30 10.97 0.76
N SER A 327 0.62 10.00 0.71
CA SER A 327 0.99 9.35 -0.55
C SER A 327 -0.16 8.55 -1.16
N GLU A 328 -0.97 7.84 -0.35
CA GLU A 328 -2.16 7.15 -0.82
C GLU A 328 -3.23 8.14 -1.34
N LEU A 329 -3.40 9.28 -0.67
CA LEU A 329 -4.31 10.33 -1.11
C LEU A 329 -3.89 10.86 -2.49
N SER A 330 -2.60 11.16 -2.67
CA SER A 330 -2.02 11.57 -3.95
C SER A 330 -2.24 10.50 -5.04
N ASP A 331 -1.95 9.23 -4.73
CA ASP A 331 -2.15 8.12 -5.67
C ASP A 331 -3.60 8.01 -6.17
N CYS A 332 -4.57 8.34 -5.29
CA CYS A 332 -5.99 8.29 -5.61
C CYS A 332 -6.50 9.53 -6.37
N ARG A 333 -5.81 10.67 -6.27
CA ARG A 333 -6.27 11.96 -6.82
C ARG A 333 -5.31 12.51 -7.88
N LYS A 334 -4.11 12.92 -7.47
CA LYS A 334 -3.13 13.58 -8.34
C LYS A 334 -1.71 13.25 -7.89
N ALA A 335 -0.89 12.75 -8.79
CA ALA A 335 0.51 12.42 -8.53
C ALA A 335 1.32 13.64 -8.07
N MET A 336 2.13 13.44 -7.03
CA MET A 336 3.06 14.45 -6.54
C MET A 336 4.34 14.51 -7.37
N LYS A 337 4.93 15.70 -7.45
CA LYS A 337 6.22 15.97 -8.09
C LYS A 337 7.23 16.43 -7.04
N LYS A 338 8.47 16.00 -7.18
CA LYS A 338 9.58 16.48 -6.35
C LYS A 338 9.75 18.00 -6.53
N GLY A 339 10.05 18.69 -5.44
CA GLY A 339 10.25 20.14 -5.46
C GLY A 339 8.99 20.98 -5.67
N SER A 340 7.82 20.37 -5.51
CA SER A 340 6.51 21.04 -5.53
C SER A 340 5.79 20.85 -4.20
N SER A 341 4.93 21.81 -3.84
CA SER A 341 4.17 21.80 -2.59
C SER A 341 2.70 21.48 -2.80
N TYR A 342 2.09 20.85 -1.80
CA TYR A 342 0.70 20.39 -1.82
C TYR A 342 0.05 20.62 -0.46
N SER A 343 -1.14 21.21 -0.43
CA SER A 343 -1.92 21.43 0.79
C SER A 343 -3.19 20.57 0.86
N ALA A 344 -3.66 20.09 -0.27
CA ALA A 344 -4.81 19.19 -0.40
C ALA A 344 -4.74 18.43 -1.74
N PHE A 345 -5.56 17.37 -1.88
CA PHE A 345 -5.72 16.61 -3.12
C PHE A 345 -7.21 16.44 -3.42
N ARG A 346 -7.79 17.44 -4.09
CA ARG A 346 -9.21 17.49 -4.48
C ARG A 346 -9.44 17.14 -5.95
#